data_9e8e637e4c49a96a6531c385d627b749
#
_entry.id   9e8e637e4c49a96a6531c385d627b749
#
_cell.length_a   1.000
_cell.length_b   1.000
_cell.length_c   1.000
_cell.angle_alpha   90.00
_cell.angle_beta   90.00
_cell.angle_gamma   90.00
#
_symmetry.space_group_name_H-M   'P 1'
#
loop_
_entity.id
_entity.type
_entity.pdbx_description
1 polymer ?
#
loop_
_entity_poly.entity_id
_entity_poly.type
_entity_poly.pdbx_seq_one_letter_code
_entity_poly.pdbx_strand_id
1 'polypeptide(L)'
;MPYDRVSLGRRSVERPDVTFRPVRNGIDYLLSAVEHLTARRHRDLFPADRDLKYGVLHLHAATEVLLKARLEVEHWSLVFADPGKATLANFQAGSFNSTTVDGAIARLRDIAQVEISDKTRQAIKRLGDTRNAFTHYGHSVPALVVESRSAEVLAFLIEFIEEELHVPTNDFDEEFDTSMRRIRAVLGNIDSLVADRMRDVDAELKGELLESTIMCPACRQFAVLVGSEPRCRFCLQAWMPRDLASEYVALVTGSDNGQVIPCEDCASERGGVGDELTLVFHVATADNPQDDWKALCFQCGTKYKRRERVVIYDHASDAEHASIERTPDE
;
A
#
# COMPACT_ATOMS: atom_id res chain seq x y z
N MET A 1 12.59 -68.29 10.04
CA MET A 1 12.46 -67.10 10.91
C MET A 1 11.58 -66.10 10.14
N PRO A 2 10.37 -65.78 10.62
CA PRO A 2 9.53 -64.81 9.96
C PRO A 2 9.97 -63.39 10.32
N TYR A 3 10.11 -62.54 9.33
CA TYR A 3 10.37 -61.11 9.48
C TYR A 3 9.10 -60.40 9.98
N ASP A 4 9.17 -59.91 11.23
CA ASP A 4 8.15 -59.04 11.79
C ASP A 4 8.15 -57.72 11.01
N ARG A 5 7.05 -57.40 10.31
CA ARG A 5 6.77 -56.08 9.77
C ARG A 5 6.41 -55.15 10.90
N VAL A 6 7.37 -54.32 11.31
CA VAL A 6 7.09 -53.17 12.15
C VAL A 6 6.16 -52.24 11.41
N SER A 7 4.89 -52.20 11.79
CA SER A 7 3.94 -51.22 11.34
C SER A 7 4.29 -49.84 11.94
N LEU A 8 4.98 -49.01 11.20
CA LEU A 8 5.13 -47.62 11.54
C LEU A 8 3.73 -46.96 11.49
N GLY A 9 3.13 -46.80 12.65
CA GLY A 9 1.89 -46.07 12.84
C GLY A 9 2.06 -44.65 12.27
N ARG A 10 1.39 -44.35 11.16
CA ARG A 10 1.25 -42.98 10.66
C ARG A 10 0.51 -42.19 11.74
N ARG A 11 1.23 -41.36 12.50
CA ARG A 11 0.58 -40.28 13.24
C ARG A 11 -0.19 -39.47 12.28
N SER A 12 -1.51 -39.42 12.36
CA SER A 12 -2.35 -38.48 11.66
C SER A 12 -1.96 -37.11 12.17
N VAL A 13 -1.21 -36.35 11.38
CA VAL A 13 -1.00 -34.94 11.66
C VAL A 13 -2.35 -34.28 11.32
N GLU A 14 -3.11 -33.90 12.33
CA GLU A 14 -4.29 -33.06 12.16
C GLU A 14 -3.86 -31.76 11.48
N ARG A 15 -4.43 -31.48 10.34
CA ARG A 15 -4.21 -30.20 9.65
C ARG A 15 -5.12 -29.19 10.31
N PRO A 16 -4.61 -27.97 10.62
CA PRO A 16 -5.46 -26.91 11.13
C PRO A 16 -6.53 -26.51 10.11
N ASP A 17 -7.65 -26.03 10.60
CA ASP A 17 -8.72 -25.50 9.77
C ASP A 17 -8.22 -24.28 8.97
N VAL A 18 -8.71 -24.15 7.73
CA VAL A 18 -8.45 -22.95 6.91
C VAL A 18 -9.45 -21.88 7.31
N THR A 19 -8.97 -20.79 7.89
CA THR A 19 -9.82 -19.69 8.38
C THR A 19 -9.38 -18.37 7.78
N PHE A 20 -10.28 -17.70 7.06
CA PHE A 20 -10.10 -16.33 6.58
C PHE A 20 -11.19 -15.43 7.15
N ARG A 21 -10.80 -14.41 7.90
CA ARG A 21 -11.69 -13.31 8.26
C ARG A 21 -11.95 -12.44 7.02
N PRO A 22 -13.10 -11.75 6.89
CA PRO A 22 -13.47 -11.05 5.65
C PRO A 22 -12.41 -10.07 5.13
N VAL A 23 -11.89 -9.18 5.96
CA VAL A 23 -10.85 -8.22 5.55
C VAL A 23 -9.59 -8.96 5.09
N ARG A 24 -9.09 -9.91 5.87
CA ARG A 24 -7.92 -10.73 5.53
C ARG A 24 -8.13 -11.47 4.21
N ASN A 25 -9.31 -12.06 3.99
CA ASN A 25 -9.65 -12.75 2.75
C ASN A 25 -9.64 -11.78 1.54
N GLY A 26 -10.17 -10.58 1.72
CA GLY A 26 -10.16 -9.54 0.68
C GLY A 26 -8.74 -9.06 0.35
N ILE A 27 -7.89 -8.88 1.36
CA ILE A 27 -6.47 -8.52 1.19
C ILE A 27 -5.68 -9.64 0.52
N ASP A 28 -5.92 -10.91 0.85
CA ASP A 28 -5.27 -12.06 0.20
C ASP A 28 -5.63 -12.12 -1.31
N TYR A 29 -6.90 -11.94 -1.65
CA TYR A 29 -7.32 -11.81 -3.05
C TYR A 29 -6.68 -10.60 -3.74
N LEU A 30 -6.58 -9.47 -3.06
CA LEU A 30 -5.96 -8.25 -3.61
C LEU A 30 -4.48 -8.46 -3.87
N LEU A 31 -3.75 -9.04 -2.92
CA LEU A 31 -2.34 -9.39 -3.06
C LEU A 31 -2.14 -10.32 -4.26
N SER A 32 -2.92 -11.38 -4.36
CA SER A 32 -2.87 -12.32 -5.47
C SER A 32 -3.21 -11.65 -6.82
N ALA A 33 -4.18 -10.72 -6.84
CA ALA A 33 -4.50 -9.96 -8.05
C ALA A 33 -3.31 -9.13 -8.52
N VAL A 34 -2.67 -8.40 -7.60
CA VAL A 34 -1.52 -7.56 -7.91
C VAL A 34 -0.31 -8.39 -8.36
N GLU A 35 -0.05 -9.52 -7.72
CA GLU A 35 1.01 -10.46 -8.12
C GLU A 35 0.81 -10.96 -9.56
N HIS A 36 -0.43 -11.25 -9.95
CA HIS A 36 -0.75 -11.66 -11.32
C HIS A 36 -0.63 -10.49 -12.31
N LEU A 37 -1.14 -9.30 -11.97
CA LEU A 37 -1.08 -8.12 -12.83
C LEU A 37 0.36 -7.61 -13.06
N THR A 38 1.29 -7.96 -12.18
CA THR A 38 2.71 -7.58 -12.28
C THR A 38 3.62 -8.76 -12.64
N ALA A 39 3.05 -9.95 -12.89
CA ALA A 39 3.82 -11.16 -13.17
C ALA A 39 4.63 -11.00 -14.46
N ARG A 40 5.95 -11.08 -14.37
CA ARG A 40 6.86 -11.13 -15.52
C ARG A 40 7.51 -12.50 -15.56
N ARG A 41 7.21 -13.28 -16.60
CA ARG A 41 7.77 -14.63 -16.79
C ARG A 41 8.87 -14.60 -17.83
N HIS A 42 10.05 -15.13 -17.50
CA HIS A 42 11.14 -15.43 -18.43
C HIS A 42 11.37 -14.40 -19.54
N ARG A 43 11.89 -13.22 -19.29
CA ARG A 43 12.17 -12.16 -20.28
C ARG A 43 10.96 -11.50 -20.93
N ASP A 44 9.73 -11.86 -20.56
CA ASP A 44 8.56 -11.18 -21.04
C ASP A 44 8.45 -9.81 -20.37
N LEU A 45 8.16 -8.77 -21.16
CA LEU A 45 8.00 -7.41 -20.68
C LEU A 45 6.63 -7.20 -20.02
N PHE A 46 5.65 -8.09 -20.32
CA PHE A 46 4.26 -7.97 -19.93
C PHE A 46 3.74 -9.26 -19.30
N PRO A 47 2.69 -9.17 -18.46
CA PRO A 47 1.99 -10.35 -17.93
C PRO A 47 1.42 -11.21 -19.07
N ALA A 48 1.45 -12.53 -18.89
CA ALA A 48 0.81 -13.45 -19.83
C ALA A 48 -0.72 -13.36 -19.73
N ASP A 49 -1.45 -13.75 -20.80
CA ASP A 49 -2.92 -13.79 -20.84
C ASP A 49 -3.52 -14.49 -19.63
N ARG A 50 -2.90 -15.60 -19.20
CA ARG A 50 -3.31 -16.33 -18.01
C ARG A 50 -3.21 -15.47 -16.74
N ASP A 51 -2.15 -14.70 -16.60
CA ASP A 51 -1.93 -13.86 -15.42
C ASP A 51 -2.91 -12.70 -15.42
N LEU A 52 -3.14 -12.03 -16.55
CA LEU A 52 -4.18 -10.99 -16.67
C LEU A 52 -5.58 -11.54 -16.33
N LYS A 53 -5.90 -12.76 -16.79
CA LYS A 53 -7.16 -13.42 -16.44
C LYS A 53 -7.31 -13.59 -14.92
N TYR A 54 -6.32 -14.19 -14.26
CA TYR A 54 -6.39 -14.43 -12.82
C TYR A 54 -6.30 -13.12 -12.02
N GLY A 55 -5.54 -12.14 -12.48
CA GLY A 55 -5.55 -10.79 -11.91
C GLY A 55 -6.96 -10.19 -11.85
N VAL A 56 -7.71 -10.24 -12.96
CA VAL A 56 -9.11 -9.77 -13.01
C VAL A 56 -10.03 -10.56 -12.08
N LEU A 57 -9.93 -11.91 -12.09
CA LEU A 57 -10.77 -12.75 -11.23
C LEU A 57 -10.56 -12.43 -9.75
N HIS A 58 -9.30 -12.37 -9.32
CA HIS A 58 -8.96 -12.11 -7.93
C HIS A 58 -9.26 -10.67 -7.52
N LEU A 59 -9.03 -9.68 -8.40
CA LEU A 59 -9.37 -8.29 -8.12
C LEU A 59 -10.89 -8.09 -7.95
N HIS A 60 -11.70 -8.76 -8.77
CA HIS A 60 -13.15 -8.74 -8.60
C HIS A 60 -13.57 -9.43 -7.29
N ALA A 61 -12.96 -10.55 -6.92
CA ALA A 61 -13.23 -11.23 -5.65
C ALA A 61 -12.83 -10.35 -4.46
N ALA A 62 -11.64 -9.69 -4.51
CA ALA A 62 -11.23 -8.72 -3.51
C ALA A 62 -12.27 -7.60 -3.35
N THR A 63 -12.72 -7.01 -4.47
CA THR A 63 -13.74 -5.95 -4.45
C THR A 63 -15.01 -6.41 -3.75
N GLU A 64 -15.54 -7.57 -4.11
CA GLU A 64 -16.76 -8.12 -3.53
C GLU A 64 -16.61 -8.36 -2.02
N VAL A 65 -15.50 -9.00 -1.60
CA VAL A 65 -15.26 -9.34 -0.20
C VAL A 65 -15.03 -8.10 0.65
N LEU A 66 -14.23 -7.14 0.19
CA LEU A 66 -13.90 -5.92 0.96
C LEU A 66 -15.12 -5.01 1.14
N LEU A 67 -15.95 -4.82 0.10
CA LEU A 67 -17.21 -4.08 0.24
C LEU A 67 -18.14 -4.74 1.26
N LYS A 68 -18.23 -6.07 1.26
CA LYS A 68 -19.04 -6.82 2.26
C LYS A 68 -18.41 -6.77 3.65
N ALA A 69 -17.10 -6.81 3.76
CA ALA A 69 -16.40 -6.66 5.04
C ALA A 69 -16.73 -5.32 5.70
N ARG A 70 -16.79 -4.22 4.93
CA ARG A 70 -17.20 -2.91 5.46
C ARG A 70 -18.66 -2.88 5.91
N LEU A 71 -19.56 -3.57 5.19
CA LEU A 71 -20.97 -3.73 5.64
C LEU A 71 -21.07 -4.53 6.94
N GLU A 72 -20.23 -5.55 7.12
CA GLU A 72 -20.21 -6.34 8.35
C GLU A 72 -19.82 -5.51 9.58
N VAL A 73 -18.98 -4.47 9.41
CA VAL A 73 -18.67 -3.51 10.48
C VAL A 73 -19.92 -2.79 10.99
N GLU A 74 -20.83 -2.43 10.10
CA GLU A 74 -22.12 -1.85 10.50
C GLU A 74 -23.00 -2.89 11.19
N HIS A 75 -23.28 -3.99 10.48
CA HIS A 75 -24.00 -5.14 11.04
C HIS A 75 -23.91 -6.36 10.12
N TRP A 76 -23.63 -7.52 10.69
CA TRP A 76 -23.46 -8.79 9.96
C TRP A 76 -24.66 -9.14 9.04
N SER A 77 -25.89 -8.76 9.38
CA SER A 77 -27.07 -9.05 8.53
C SER A 77 -27.04 -8.34 7.19
N LEU A 78 -26.29 -7.22 7.08
CA LEU A 78 -26.21 -6.44 5.85
C LEU A 78 -25.47 -7.16 4.73
N VAL A 79 -24.73 -8.24 5.04
CA VAL A 79 -24.08 -9.06 4.01
C VAL A 79 -25.03 -10.05 3.34
N PHE A 80 -26.21 -10.31 3.92
CA PHE A 80 -27.23 -11.17 3.32
C PHE A 80 -27.90 -10.52 2.10
N ALA A 81 -28.28 -11.31 1.10
CA ALA A 81 -29.07 -10.82 -0.03
C ALA A 81 -30.38 -10.15 0.45
N ASP A 82 -31.04 -10.78 1.44
CA ASP A 82 -32.24 -10.27 2.12
C ASP A 82 -31.95 -10.17 3.65
N PRO A 83 -31.63 -8.99 4.17
CA PRO A 83 -31.38 -8.80 5.60
C PRO A 83 -32.54 -9.23 6.51
N GLY A 84 -33.78 -9.16 6.01
CA GLY A 84 -34.98 -9.58 6.76
C GLY A 84 -35.04 -11.09 7.03
N LYS A 85 -34.26 -11.89 6.28
CA LYS A 85 -34.11 -13.35 6.47
C LYS A 85 -32.82 -13.75 7.16
N ALA A 86 -32.04 -12.79 7.62
CA ALA A 86 -30.75 -13.08 8.26
C ALA A 86 -30.94 -13.72 9.64
N THR A 87 -30.23 -14.82 9.90
CA THR A 87 -30.12 -15.42 11.20
C THR A 87 -28.64 -15.57 11.59
N LEU A 88 -28.34 -15.38 12.87
CA LEU A 88 -26.95 -15.51 13.36
C LEU A 88 -26.39 -16.91 13.09
N ALA A 89 -27.24 -17.96 13.23
CA ALA A 89 -26.82 -19.33 12.96
C ALA A 89 -26.38 -19.53 11.50
N ASN A 90 -27.16 -19.01 10.52
CA ASN A 90 -26.78 -19.11 9.12
C ASN A 90 -25.54 -18.28 8.79
N PHE A 91 -25.40 -17.11 9.42
CA PHE A 91 -24.19 -16.30 9.29
C PHE A 91 -22.94 -17.02 9.75
N GLN A 92 -22.98 -17.56 10.98
CA GLN A 92 -21.85 -18.32 11.56
C GLN A 92 -21.51 -19.60 10.79
N ALA A 93 -22.53 -20.24 10.20
CA ALA A 93 -22.34 -21.41 9.36
C ALA A 93 -21.91 -21.09 7.91
N GLY A 94 -21.88 -19.80 7.52
CA GLY A 94 -21.62 -19.40 6.11
C GLY A 94 -22.72 -19.87 5.13
N SER A 95 -23.90 -20.26 5.66
CA SER A 95 -25.00 -20.87 4.88
C SER A 95 -26.07 -19.84 4.50
N PHE A 96 -25.71 -18.92 3.60
CA PHE A 96 -26.63 -17.88 3.11
C PHE A 96 -26.22 -17.35 1.73
N ASN A 97 -27.18 -16.78 1.03
CA ASN A 97 -26.91 -16.00 -0.18
C ASN A 97 -26.48 -14.59 0.23
N SER A 98 -25.31 -14.18 -0.19
CA SER A 98 -24.81 -12.84 0.09
C SER A 98 -25.32 -11.80 -0.91
N THR A 99 -25.31 -10.53 -0.52
CA THR A 99 -25.63 -9.40 -1.40
C THR A 99 -24.68 -9.34 -2.60
N THR A 100 -25.13 -8.81 -3.72
CA THR A 100 -24.31 -8.54 -4.89
C THR A 100 -23.39 -7.33 -4.65
N VAL A 101 -22.40 -7.11 -5.53
CA VAL A 101 -21.55 -5.92 -5.49
C VAL A 101 -22.37 -4.64 -5.57
N ASP A 102 -23.34 -4.56 -6.51
CA ASP A 102 -24.23 -3.40 -6.63
C ASP A 102 -25.09 -3.19 -5.37
N GLY A 103 -25.60 -4.30 -4.80
CA GLY A 103 -26.35 -4.25 -3.54
C GLY A 103 -25.49 -3.83 -2.36
N ALA A 104 -24.22 -4.24 -2.31
CA ALA A 104 -23.28 -3.79 -1.30
C ALA A 104 -22.98 -2.29 -1.43
N ILE A 105 -22.73 -1.80 -2.63
CA ILE A 105 -22.49 -0.36 -2.90
C ILE A 105 -23.72 0.47 -2.48
N ALA A 106 -24.92 0.04 -2.82
CA ALA A 106 -26.14 0.75 -2.42
C ALA A 106 -26.27 0.83 -0.89
N ARG A 107 -26.02 -0.27 -0.17
CA ARG A 107 -26.08 -0.31 1.30
C ARG A 107 -24.96 0.51 1.96
N LEU A 108 -23.76 0.51 1.40
CA LEU A 108 -22.66 1.35 1.87
C LEU A 108 -23.05 2.83 1.82
N ARG A 109 -23.61 3.29 0.72
CA ARG A 109 -24.12 4.66 0.59
C ARG A 109 -25.26 4.96 1.54
N ASP A 110 -26.30 4.11 1.54
CA ASP A 110 -27.59 4.45 2.19
C ASP A 110 -27.56 4.18 3.71
N ILE A 111 -26.70 3.28 4.19
CA ILE A 111 -26.64 2.85 5.61
C ILE A 111 -25.33 3.28 6.26
N ALA A 112 -24.17 2.97 5.65
CA ALA A 112 -22.85 3.26 6.20
C ALA A 112 -22.38 4.68 5.89
N GLN A 113 -23.10 5.45 5.05
CA GLN A 113 -22.74 6.81 4.60
C GLN A 113 -21.39 6.86 3.88
N VAL A 114 -21.00 5.75 3.23
CA VAL A 114 -19.78 5.65 2.44
C VAL A 114 -20.09 5.95 0.98
N GLU A 115 -19.53 7.06 0.48
CA GLU A 115 -19.79 7.52 -0.89
C GLU A 115 -18.81 6.84 -1.87
N ILE A 116 -19.38 6.13 -2.85
CA ILE A 116 -18.62 5.56 -3.98
C ILE A 116 -19.04 6.29 -5.25
N SER A 117 -18.12 6.99 -5.88
CA SER A 117 -18.39 7.83 -7.05
C SER A 117 -18.98 7.03 -8.22
N ASP A 118 -19.74 7.71 -9.09
CA ASP A 118 -20.30 7.10 -10.31
C ASP A 118 -19.19 6.57 -11.22
N LYS A 119 -18.05 7.24 -11.30
CA LYS A 119 -16.86 6.80 -12.06
C LYS A 119 -16.38 5.45 -11.51
N THR A 120 -16.23 5.34 -10.20
CA THR A 120 -15.80 4.11 -9.52
C THR A 120 -16.79 2.97 -9.70
N ARG A 121 -18.08 3.24 -9.54
CA ARG A 121 -19.14 2.23 -9.76
C ARG A 121 -19.09 1.67 -11.19
N GLN A 122 -18.89 2.54 -12.19
CA GLN A 122 -18.73 2.12 -13.58
C GLN A 122 -17.45 1.31 -13.80
N ALA A 123 -16.32 1.68 -13.14
CA ALA A 123 -15.09 0.91 -13.20
C ALA A 123 -15.26 -0.50 -12.64
N ILE A 124 -15.88 -0.64 -11.47
CA ILE A 124 -16.20 -1.93 -10.85
C ILE A 124 -17.11 -2.77 -11.76
N LYS A 125 -18.13 -2.14 -12.36
CA LYS A 125 -19.01 -2.84 -13.32
C LYS A 125 -18.23 -3.34 -14.54
N ARG A 126 -17.39 -2.50 -15.17
CA ARG A 126 -16.56 -2.91 -16.32
C ARG A 126 -15.61 -4.06 -15.97
N LEU A 127 -15.04 -4.06 -14.77
CA LEU A 127 -14.22 -5.17 -14.27
C LEU A 127 -15.06 -6.45 -14.14
N GLY A 128 -16.27 -6.34 -13.56
CA GLY A 128 -17.22 -7.44 -13.42
C GLY A 128 -17.62 -8.05 -14.79
N ASP A 129 -17.89 -7.20 -15.78
CA ASP A 129 -18.18 -7.64 -17.15
C ASP A 129 -16.99 -8.39 -17.77
N THR A 130 -15.77 -7.90 -17.55
CA THR A 130 -14.52 -8.56 -18.03
C THR A 130 -14.33 -9.90 -17.32
N ARG A 131 -14.54 -9.96 -16.00
CA ARG A 131 -14.48 -11.21 -15.21
C ARG A 131 -15.49 -12.22 -15.72
N ASN A 132 -16.73 -11.81 -15.99
CA ASN A 132 -17.78 -12.69 -16.50
C ASN A 132 -17.44 -13.25 -17.88
N ALA A 133 -16.90 -12.41 -18.77
CA ALA A 133 -16.43 -12.82 -20.08
C ALA A 133 -15.33 -13.92 -19.98
N PHE A 134 -14.35 -13.73 -19.11
CA PHE A 134 -13.27 -14.70 -18.88
C PHE A 134 -13.73 -15.98 -18.19
N THR A 135 -14.76 -15.91 -17.35
CA THR A 135 -15.25 -17.07 -16.61
C THR A 135 -16.14 -17.97 -17.45
N HIS A 136 -17.00 -17.38 -18.30
CA HIS A 136 -18.07 -18.13 -18.95
C HIS A 136 -17.81 -18.45 -20.42
N TYR A 137 -17.05 -17.62 -21.16
CA TYR A 137 -16.99 -17.75 -22.61
C TYR A 137 -15.60 -17.67 -23.27
N GLY A 138 -14.53 -17.32 -22.53
CA GLY A 138 -13.25 -17.13 -23.19
C GLY A 138 -13.34 -16.02 -24.25
N HIS A 139 -13.32 -14.78 -23.83
CA HIS A 139 -13.44 -13.60 -24.70
C HIS A 139 -12.06 -13.02 -25.02
N SER A 140 -11.91 -12.42 -26.20
CA SER A 140 -10.71 -11.67 -26.56
C SER A 140 -10.91 -10.20 -26.18
N VAL A 141 -10.07 -9.71 -25.25
CA VAL A 141 -10.01 -8.31 -24.83
C VAL A 141 -8.56 -7.85 -24.98
N PRO A 142 -8.29 -6.66 -25.53
CA PRO A 142 -6.92 -6.14 -25.56
C PRO A 142 -6.31 -6.05 -24.15
N ALA A 143 -5.05 -6.50 -23.97
CA ALA A 143 -4.37 -6.54 -22.68
C ALA A 143 -4.38 -5.17 -22.00
N LEU A 144 -4.06 -4.08 -22.72
CA LEU A 144 -4.09 -2.71 -22.20
C LEU A 144 -5.46 -2.29 -21.63
N VAL A 145 -6.55 -2.79 -22.20
CA VAL A 145 -7.91 -2.51 -21.68
C VAL A 145 -8.14 -3.26 -20.38
N VAL A 146 -7.63 -4.49 -20.25
CA VAL A 146 -7.69 -5.28 -19.00
C VAL A 146 -6.88 -4.59 -17.92
N GLU A 147 -5.66 -4.18 -18.21
CA GLU A 147 -4.76 -3.49 -17.29
C GLU A 147 -5.35 -2.16 -16.82
N SER A 148 -5.87 -1.33 -17.74
CA SER A 148 -6.49 -0.04 -17.39
C SER A 148 -7.72 -0.21 -16.49
N ARG A 149 -8.62 -1.16 -16.80
CA ARG A 149 -9.80 -1.46 -15.96
C ARG A 149 -9.40 -1.98 -14.58
N SER A 150 -8.36 -2.79 -14.51
CA SER A 150 -7.83 -3.30 -13.25
C SER A 150 -7.20 -2.17 -12.43
N ALA A 151 -6.46 -1.28 -13.06
CA ALA A 151 -5.84 -0.13 -12.41
C ALA A 151 -6.86 0.81 -11.75
N GLU A 152 -7.98 1.13 -12.45
CA GLU A 152 -9.04 1.96 -11.90
C GLU A 152 -9.66 1.38 -10.62
N VAL A 153 -9.93 0.06 -10.60
CA VAL A 153 -10.52 -0.61 -9.43
C VAL A 153 -9.49 -0.80 -8.33
N LEU A 154 -8.24 -1.09 -8.69
CA LEU A 154 -7.15 -1.22 -7.72
C LEU A 154 -6.89 0.10 -6.98
N ALA A 155 -6.88 1.23 -7.70
CA ALA A 155 -6.76 2.56 -7.11
C ALA A 155 -7.84 2.81 -6.06
N PHE A 156 -9.10 2.53 -6.41
CA PHE A 156 -10.23 2.64 -5.48
C PHE A 156 -10.05 1.73 -4.25
N LEU A 157 -9.69 0.46 -4.43
CA LEU A 157 -9.58 -0.47 -3.29
C LEU A 157 -8.49 -0.07 -2.30
N ILE A 158 -7.39 0.51 -2.76
CA ILE A 158 -6.34 1.01 -1.86
C ILE A 158 -6.87 2.15 -1.00
N GLU A 159 -7.60 3.10 -1.58
CA GLU A 159 -8.24 4.20 -0.86
C GLU A 159 -9.29 3.66 0.13
N PHE A 160 -10.16 2.79 -0.35
CA PHE A 160 -11.22 2.19 0.45
C PHE A 160 -10.69 1.40 1.66
N ILE A 161 -9.59 0.67 1.52
CA ILE A 161 -8.98 -0.06 2.63
C ILE A 161 -8.44 0.92 3.68
N GLU A 162 -7.74 1.97 3.26
CA GLU A 162 -7.15 2.95 4.18
C GLU A 162 -8.21 3.78 4.92
N GLU A 163 -9.29 4.15 4.24
CA GLU A 163 -10.31 5.05 4.78
C GLU A 163 -11.41 4.32 5.56
N GLU A 164 -11.81 3.14 5.06
CA GLU A 164 -13.02 2.47 5.54
C GLU A 164 -12.76 1.16 6.31
N LEU A 165 -11.59 0.53 6.12
CA LEU A 165 -11.28 -0.77 6.72
C LEU A 165 -10.07 -0.74 7.66
N HIS A 166 -9.28 0.33 7.63
CA HIS A 166 -8.18 0.51 8.56
C HIS A 166 -8.73 0.93 9.93
N VAL A 167 -9.15 -0.06 10.71
CA VAL A 167 -9.49 0.15 12.12
C VAL A 167 -8.20 0.04 12.92
N PRO A 168 -7.81 1.08 13.69
CA PRO A 168 -6.72 0.97 14.64
C PRO A 168 -7.14 -0.05 15.72
N THR A 169 -6.84 -1.32 15.52
CA THR A 169 -7.01 -2.34 16.54
C THR A 169 -5.75 -2.36 17.39
N ASN A 170 -5.90 -2.52 18.70
CA ASN A 170 -4.76 -2.68 19.63
C ASN A 170 -3.98 -4.00 19.40
N ASP A 171 -4.49 -4.87 18.56
CA ASP A 171 -3.79 -6.04 18.07
C ASP A 171 -3.20 -5.70 16.69
N PHE A 172 -1.90 -5.46 16.65
CA PHE A 172 -1.11 -5.38 15.42
C PHE A 172 -1.38 -6.65 14.61
N ASP A 173 -2.16 -6.55 13.55
CA ASP A 173 -2.29 -7.63 12.57
C ASP A 173 -1.07 -7.56 11.64
N GLU A 174 0.04 -8.11 12.11
CA GLU A 174 1.33 -8.16 11.40
C GLU A 174 1.18 -8.75 9.98
N GLU A 175 0.21 -9.64 9.81
CA GLU A 175 -0.07 -10.26 8.52
C GLU A 175 -0.77 -9.27 7.56
N PHE A 176 -1.70 -8.45 8.07
CA PHE A 176 -2.33 -7.37 7.31
C PHE A 176 -1.27 -6.36 6.82
N ASP A 177 -0.44 -5.86 7.73
CA ASP A 177 0.60 -4.89 7.42
C ASP A 177 1.64 -5.45 6.44
N THR A 178 2.01 -6.71 6.60
CA THR A 178 2.92 -7.40 5.68
C THR A 178 2.33 -7.53 4.29
N SER A 179 1.06 -7.90 4.18
CA SER A 179 0.35 -8.02 2.90
C SER A 179 0.21 -6.65 2.22
N MET A 180 -0.16 -5.61 2.97
CA MET A 180 -0.27 -4.25 2.44
C MET A 180 1.09 -3.69 2.01
N ARG A 181 2.17 -3.94 2.73
CA ARG A 181 3.54 -3.59 2.29
C ARG A 181 3.91 -4.26 0.97
N ARG A 182 3.61 -5.55 0.82
CA ARG A 182 3.84 -6.29 -0.43
C ARG A 182 3.01 -5.73 -1.59
N ILE A 183 1.74 -5.44 -1.37
CA ILE A 183 0.87 -4.81 -2.36
C ILE A 183 1.49 -3.47 -2.81
N ARG A 184 1.78 -2.58 -1.87
CA ARG A 184 2.35 -1.25 -2.15
C ARG A 184 3.67 -1.32 -2.93
N ALA A 185 4.54 -2.28 -2.59
CA ALA A 185 5.85 -2.45 -3.24
C ALA A 185 5.75 -2.77 -4.74
N VAL A 186 4.64 -3.34 -5.20
CA VAL A 186 4.46 -3.72 -6.61
C VAL A 186 3.53 -2.80 -7.40
N LEU A 187 2.80 -1.88 -6.74
CA LEU A 187 1.90 -0.93 -7.41
C LEU A 187 2.65 -0.05 -8.42
N GLY A 188 3.88 0.34 -8.12
CA GLY A 188 4.74 1.12 -9.00
C GLY A 188 5.15 0.40 -10.29
N ASN A 189 4.86 -0.91 -10.42
CA ASN A 189 5.14 -1.71 -11.61
C ASN A 189 3.92 -1.83 -12.55
N ILE A 190 2.78 -1.23 -12.19
CA ILE A 190 1.56 -1.22 -13.01
C ILE A 190 1.50 0.12 -13.76
N ASP A 191 2.03 0.15 -14.98
CA ASP A 191 2.21 1.39 -15.77
C ASP A 191 0.92 2.21 -15.91
N SER A 192 -0.22 1.55 -16.14
CA SER A 192 -1.52 2.22 -16.24
C SER A 192 -1.98 2.85 -14.93
N LEU A 193 -1.72 2.21 -13.78
CA LEU A 193 -2.01 2.75 -12.46
C LEU A 193 -1.11 3.96 -12.17
N VAL A 194 0.20 3.82 -12.46
CA VAL A 194 1.17 4.92 -12.28
C VAL A 194 0.76 6.12 -13.11
N ALA A 195 0.47 5.93 -14.40
CA ALA A 195 0.09 7.01 -15.30
C ALA A 195 -1.22 7.71 -14.88
N ASP A 196 -2.19 6.99 -14.35
CA ASP A 196 -3.47 7.56 -13.90
C ASP A 196 -3.32 8.32 -12.57
N ARG A 197 -2.76 7.68 -11.54
CA ARG A 197 -2.63 8.30 -10.22
C ARG A 197 -1.59 9.41 -10.16
N MET A 198 -0.45 9.27 -10.85
CA MET A 198 0.59 10.32 -10.84
C MET A 198 0.11 11.60 -11.53
N ARG A 199 -0.83 11.53 -12.45
CA ARG A 199 -1.46 12.72 -13.03
C ARG A 199 -2.19 13.55 -11.98
N ASP A 200 -2.88 12.91 -11.06
CA ASP A 200 -3.58 13.59 -9.96
C ASP A 200 -2.56 14.09 -8.91
N VAL A 201 -1.55 13.27 -8.57
CA VAL A 201 -0.44 13.65 -7.67
C VAL A 201 0.33 14.86 -8.21
N ASP A 202 0.68 14.88 -9.51
CA ASP A 202 1.37 15.99 -10.16
C ASP A 202 0.50 17.26 -10.21
N ALA A 203 -0.81 17.10 -10.23
CA ALA A 203 -1.73 18.23 -10.15
C ALA A 203 -1.82 18.83 -8.75
N GLU A 204 -1.68 18.01 -7.72
CA GLU A 204 -1.67 18.40 -6.30
C GLU A 204 -0.30 18.98 -5.87
N LEU A 205 0.79 18.29 -6.23
CA LEU A 205 2.16 18.65 -5.85
C LEU A 205 2.77 19.58 -6.90
N LYS A 206 2.77 20.89 -6.66
CA LYS A 206 3.30 21.92 -7.59
C LYS A 206 4.18 22.93 -6.85
N GLY A 207 5.07 23.54 -7.60
CA GLY A 207 5.92 24.62 -7.10
C GLY A 207 6.82 24.16 -5.95
N GLU A 208 6.81 24.90 -4.86
CA GLU A 208 7.66 24.66 -3.68
C GLU A 208 7.44 23.28 -3.02
N LEU A 209 6.24 22.65 -3.21
CA LEU A 209 5.98 21.32 -2.69
C LEU A 209 6.87 20.25 -3.33
N LEU A 210 7.28 20.43 -4.57
CA LEU A 210 8.15 19.47 -5.27
C LEU A 210 9.52 19.34 -4.60
N GLU A 211 10.04 20.41 -4.03
CA GLU A 211 11.33 20.42 -3.34
C GLU A 211 11.31 19.70 -1.98
N SER A 212 10.11 19.46 -1.44
CA SER A 212 9.86 18.70 -0.20
C SER A 212 9.17 17.36 -0.48
N THR A 213 9.05 16.97 -1.76
CA THR A 213 8.48 15.70 -2.17
C THR A 213 9.60 14.72 -2.51
N ILE A 214 9.64 13.61 -1.80
CA ILE A 214 10.69 12.58 -1.93
C ILE A 214 10.14 11.30 -2.56
N MET A 215 11.06 10.42 -2.98
CA MET A 215 10.72 9.09 -3.44
C MET A 215 10.19 8.23 -2.28
N CYS A 216 9.04 7.61 -2.49
CA CYS A 216 8.42 6.72 -1.52
C CYS A 216 9.23 5.43 -1.33
N PRO A 217 9.63 5.06 -0.10
CA PRO A 217 10.33 3.80 0.15
C PRO A 217 9.51 2.56 -0.26
N ALA A 218 8.18 2.62 -0.14
CA ALA A 218 7.30 1.49 -0.45
C ALA A 218 7.08 1.30 -1.96
N CYS A 219 6.61 2.33 -2.70
CA CYS A 219 6.20 2.19 -4.10
C CYS A 219 7.16 2.80 -5.13
N ARG A 220 8.23 3.45 -4.70
CA ARG A 220 9.28 4.07 -5.54
C ARG A 220 8.81 5.26 -6.40
N GLN A 221 7.63 5.81 -6.16
CA GLN A 221 7.16 7.02 -6.82
C GLN A 221 7.57 8.28 -6.03
N PHE A 222 7.86 9.39 -6.70
CA PHE A 222 8.07 10.70 -6.08
C PHE A 222 6.73 11.28 -5.67
N ALA A 223 6.23 10.85 -4.52
CA ALA A 223 4.87 11.16 -4.07
C ALA A 223 4.73 11.28 -2.54
N VAL A 224 5.83 11.32 -1.79
CA VAL A 224 5.81 11.55 -0.34
C VAL A 224 6.18 12.98 -0.05
N LEU A 225 5.21 13.78 0.39
CA LEU A 225 5.49 15.10 0.95
C LEU A 225 5.95 14.93 2.39
N VAL A 226 7.15 15.44 2.72
CA VAL A 226 7.68 15.42 4.09
C VAL A 226 6.94 16.42 4.96
N GLY A 227 6.86 16.15 6.27
CA GLY A 227 6.13 16.98 7.23
C GLY A 227 5.84 16.24 8.52
N SER A 228 4.98 16.79 9.37
CA SER A 228 4.59 16.17 10.66
C SER A 228 3.85 14.83 10.48
N GLU A 229 3.15 14.65 9.37
CA GLU A 229 2.39 13.44 9.04
C GLU A 229 2.69 13.03 7.59
N PRO A 230 3.90 12.52 7.31
CA PRO A 230 4.31 12.19 5.95
C PRO A 230 3.49 11.00 5.42
N ARG A 231 2.89 11.19 4.24
CA ARG A 231 2.09 10.18 3.56
C ARG A 231 2.38 10.19 2.06
N CYS A 232 2.51 9.02 1.48
CA CYS A 232 2.62 8.88 0.03
C CYS A 232 1.27 9.15 -0.64
N ARG A 233 1.22 10.11 -1.57
CA ARG A 233 0.00 10.44 -2.33
C ARG A 233 -0.36 9.37 -3.38
N PHE A 234 0.61 8.53 -3.73
CA PHE A 234 0.39 7.43 -4.68
C PHE A 234 -0.11 6.15 -4.03
N CYS A 235 0.60 5.59 -3.04
CA CYS A 235 0.26 4.30 -2.43
C CYS A 235 -0.39 4.42 -1.04
N LEU A 236 -0.56 5.64 -0.56
CA LEU A 236 -1.19 6.03 0.69
C LEU A 236 -0.50 5.51 1.96
N GLN A 237 0.69 4.93 1.85
CA GLN A 237 1.49 4.59 3.02
C GLN A 237 1.79 5.85 3.83
N ALA A 238 1.53 5.79 5.13
CA ALA A 238 1.88 6.83 6.10
C ALA A 238 3.04 6.36 6.99
N TRP A 239 3.78 7.31 7.54
CA TRP A 239 4.88 7.05 8.47
C TRP A 239 4.90 8.08 9.59
N MET A 240 5.58 7.72 10.68
CA MET A 240 6.18 8.73 11.52
C MET A 240 7.42 9.30 10.81
N PRO A 241 7.75 10.60 10.96
CA PRO A 241 8.88 11.21 10.25
C PRO A 241 10.22 10.49 10.45
N ARG A 242 10.47 9.98 11.65
CA ARG A 242 11.67 9.21 11.99
C ARG A 242 11.75 7.89 11.24
N ASP A 243 10.64 7.18 11.16
CA ASP A 243 10.58 5.87 10.49
C ASP A 243 10.76 6.05 8.98
N LEU A 244 10.12 7.10 8.41
CA LEU A 244 10.32 7.48 7.02
C LEU A 244 11.79 7.78 6.72
N ALA A 245 12.48 8.53 7.61
CA ALA A 245 13.89 8.87 7.45
C ALA A 245 14.76 7.60 7.41
N SER A 246 14.52 6.66 8.32
CA SER A 246 15.24 5.39 8.39
C SER A 246 14.99 4.52 7.14
N GLU A 247 13.73 4.36 6.72
CA GLU A 247 13.39 3.56 5.53
C GLU A 247 13.92 4.20 4.23
N TYR A 248 13.88 5.53 4.13
CA TYR A 248 14.43 6.25 2.96
C TYR A 248 15.94 6.04 2.85
N VAL A 249 16.66 6.18 3.96
CA VAL A 249 18.11 5.97 3.97
C VAL A 249 18.46 4.53 3.59
N ALA A 250 17.77 3.53 4.15
CA ALA A 250 17.93 2.14 3.77
C ALA A 250 17.68 1.90 2.27
N LEU A 251 16.68 2.60 1.69
CA LEU A 251 16.38 2.56 0.27
C LEU A 251 17.52 3.08 -0.60
N VAL A 252 18.11 4.23 -0.23
CA VAL A 252 19.12 4.94 -1.04
C VAL A 252 20.50 4.33 -0.86
N THR A 253 20.88 3.98 0.36
CA THR A 253 22.23 3.47 0.68
C THR A 253 22.34 1.95 0.59
N GLY A 254 21.23 1.24 0.57
CA GLY A 254 21.19 -0.22 0.66
C GLY A 254 21.64 -0.77 2.01
N SER A 255 21.76 0.07 3.02
CA SER A 255 22.16 -0.30 4.38
C SER A 255 21.47 0.58 5.43
N ASP A 256 21.26 0.06 6.63
CA ASP A 256 20.67 0.79 7.75
C ASP A 256 21.64 1.82 8.37
N ASN A 257 22.87 1.94 7.84
CA ASN A 257 23.93 2.79 8.36
C ASN A 257 24.01 4.19 7.70
N GLY A 258 22.95 4.63 7.00
CA GLY A 258 22.90 5.98 6.46
C GLY A 258 22.83 7.04 7.57
N GLN A 259 23.38 8.25 7.29
CA GLN A 259 23.38 9.31 8.27
C GLN A 259 22.01 9.97 8.38
N VAL A 260 21.35 9.72 9.49
CA VAL A 260 20.18 10.50 9.94
C VAL A 260 20.57 11.15 11.26
N ILE A 261 20.39 12.46 11.36
CA ILE A 261 20.74 13.22 12.57
C ILE A 261 19.54 14.02 13.10
N PRO A 262 19.58 14.52 14.34
CA PRO A 262 18.58 15.46 14.82
C PRO A 262 18.56 16.75 14.00
N CYS A 263 17.37 17.29 13.78
CA CYS A 263 17.18 18.58 13.14
C CYS A 263 17.26 19.71 14.18
N GLU A 264 18.13 20.71 13.97
CA GLU A 264 18.31 21.84 14.90
C GLU A 264 17.04 22.70 15.04
N ASP A 265 16.28 22.91 13.95
CA ASP A 265 15.05 23.68 13.99
C ASP A 265 13.97 22.96 14.80
N CYS A 266 13.80 21.64 14.61
CA CYS A 266 12.87 20.85 15.43
C CYS A 266 13.27 20.82 16.91
N ALA A 267 14.57 20.76 17.20
CA ALA A 267 15.08 20.78 18.58
C ALA A 267 14.84 22.13 19.26
N SER A 268 15.00 23.25 18.55
CA SER A 268 14.80 24.59 19.10
C SER A 268 13.33 24.90 19.41
N GLU A 269 12.40 24.48 18.54
CA GLU A 269 10.96 24.66 18.73
C GLU A 269 10.40 23.87 19.92
N ARG A 270 11.00 22.72 20.24
CA ARG A 270 10.58 21.83 21.34
C ARG A 270 11.34 22.05 22.65
N GLY A 271 12.04 23.17 22.82
CA GLY A 271 12.75 23.50 24.06
C GLY A 271 13.99 22.63 24.32
N GLY A 272 14.66 22.18 23.26
CA GLY A 272 15.93 21.44 23.34
C GLY A 272 15.79 19.92 23.56
N VAL A 273 14.57 19.38 23.56
CA VAL A 273 14.32 17.93 23.67
C VAL A 273 14.03 17.39 22.26
N GLY A 274 15.04 17.29 21.41
CA GLY A 274 14.91 16.81 20.04
C GLY A 274 15.85 15.65 19.77
N ASP A 275 15.57 14.48 20.36
CA ASP A 275 16.30 13.23 20.06
C ASP A 275 15.79 12.52 18.79
N GLU A 276 14.84 13.13 18.07
CA GLU A 276 14.29 12.48 16.87
C GLU A 276 15.20 12.70 15.67
N LEU A 277 15.74 11.60 15.17
CA LEU A 277 16.57 11.54 13.97
C LEU A 277 15.68 11.70 12.72
N THR A 278 15.57 12.93 12.20
CA THR A 278 14.69 13.26 11.06
C THR A 278 15.36 14.04 9.94
N LEU A 279 16.60 14.51 10.14
CA LEU A 279 17.38 15.19 9.10
C LEU A 279 18.17 14.17 8.29
N VAL A 280 17.86 14.06 7.02
CA VAL A 280 18.43 13.08 6.07
C VAL A 280 19.33 13.82 5.08
N PHE A 281 20.50 13.25 4.80
CA PHE A 281 21.45 13.73 3.80
C PHE A 281 21.24 13.02 2.46
N HIS A 282 21.70 13.66 1.37
CA HIS A 282 21.62 13.10 0.01
C HIS A 282 20.18 12.75 -0.40
N VAL A 283 19.28 13.72 -0.23
CA VAL A 283 17.87 13.53 -0.55
C VAL A 283 17.60 13.99 -1.98
N ALA A 284 17.18 13.06 -2.82
CA ALA A 284 16.59 13.37 -4.13
C ALA A 284 15.12 13.75 -3.95
N THR A 285 14.71 14.84 -4.59
CA THR A 285 13.36 15.40 -4.51
C THR A 285 12.67 15.41 -5.88
N ALA A 286 11.37 15.62 -5.95
CA ALA A 286 10.60 15.55 -7.18
C ALA A 286 10.99 16.65 -8.20
N ASP A 287 11.43 17.83 -7.72
CA ASP A 287 11.98 18.89 -8.56
C ASP A 287 13.38 18.56 -9.10
N ASN A 288 14.14 17.75 -8.36
CA ASN A 288 15.51 17.35 -8.72
C ASN A 288 15.80 15.88 -8.36
N PRO A 289 15.30 14.92 -9.15
CA PRO A 289 15.42 13.49 -8.85
C PRO A 289 16.85 12.93 -8.92
N GLN A 290 17.78 13.68 -9.53
CA GLN A 290 19.19 13.25 -9.70
C GLN A 290 20.15 13.94 -8.75
N ASP A 291 19.71 14.99 -8.06
CA ASP A 291 20.55 15.77 -7.15
C ASP A 291 20.34 15.29 -5.71
N ASP A 292 21.37 14.71 -5.15
CA ASP A 292 21.40 14.12 -3.81
C ASP A 292 22.20 14.93 -2.79
N TRP A 293 22.61 16.15 -3.12
CA TRP A 293 23.49 16.96 -2.26
C TRP A 293 22.77 17.72 -1.13
N LYS A 294 21.46 17.86 -1.22
CA LYS A 294 20.66 18.54 -0.19
C LYS A 294 20.49 17.66 1.05
N ALA A 295 20.44 18.30 2.22
CA ALA A 295 19.90 17.68 3.43
C ALA A 295 18.51 18.24 3.69
N LEU A 296 17.57 17.37 4.05
CA LEU A 296 16.15 17.69 4.25
C LEU A 296 15.66 17.10 5.58
N CYS A 297 15.00 17.92 6.39
CA CYS A 297 14.32 17.42 7.57
C CYS A 297 12.97 16.80 7.18
N PHE A 298 12.76 15.54 7.51
CA PHE A 298 11.53 14.84 7.20
C PHE A 298 10.37 15.17 8.16
N GLN A 299 10.65 15.91 9.24
CA GLN A 299 9.65 16.39 10.19
C GLN A 299 9.14 17.80 9.85
N CYS A 300 10.03 18.78 9.64
CA CYS A 300 9.65 20.18 9.45
C CYS A 300 9.81 20.67 8.00
N GLY A 301 10.44 19.87 7.12
CA GLY A 301 10.68 20.26 5.74
C GLY A 301 11.84 21.23 5.53
N THR A 302 12.57 21.64 6.61
CA THR A 302 13.71 22.55 6.48
C THR A 302 14.80 21.93 5.60
N LYS A 303 15.32 22.74 4.69
CA LYS A 303 16.35 22.39 3.72
C LYS A 303 17.69 22.97 4.16
N TYR A 304 18.74 22.16 4.00
CA TYR A 304 20.09 22.57 4.34
C TYR A 304 21.00 22.35 3.13
N LYS A 305 21.83 23.39 2.82
CA LYS A 305 22.93 23.23 1.84
C LYS A 305 24.10 22.56 2.53
N ARG A 306 24.75 21.64 1.84
CA ARG A 306 25.99 21.06 2.30
C ARG A 306 27.09 22.13 2.32
N ARG A 307 27.70 22.42 3.47
CA ARG A 307 29.02 23.09 3.48
C ARG A 307 30.06 22.13 2.90
N GLU A 308 31.01 22.70 2.14
CA GLU A 308 32.25 21.97 1.82
C GLU A 308 32.85 21.44 3.11
N ARG A 309 33.30 20.17 3.11
CA ARG A 309 33.78 19.43 4.27
C ARG A 309 34.73 20.29 5.14
N VAL A 310 34.30 20.67 6.31
CA VAL A 310 35.19 20.98 7.41
C VAL A 310 35.41 19.67 8.15
N VAL A 311 36.50 19.02 7.93
CA VAL A 311 36.91 17.84 8.70
C VAL A 311 37.37 18.36 10.05
N ILE A 312 36.50 18.28 11.05
CA ILE A 312 36.87 18.52 12.45
C ILE A 312 37.42 17.18 12.96
N TYR A 313 38.74 17.03 13.01
CA TYR A 313 39.36 15.92 13.72
C TYR A 313 39.14 16.12 15.22
N ASP A 314 38.19 15.43 15.79
CA ASP A 314 38.12 15.24 17.24
C ASP A 314 39.03 14.07 17.60
N HIS A 315 40.10 14.37 18.29
CA HIS A 315 41.12 13.38 18.72
C HIS A 315 40.61 12.33 19.71
N ALA A 316 39.31 12.32 20.03
CA ALA A 316 38.70 11.38 20.97
C ALA A 316 37.78 10.34 20.28
N SER A 317 37.40 10.53 19.02
CA SER A 317 36.63 9.53 18.26
C SER A 317 36.91 9.68 16.77
N ASP A 318 37.20 8.58 16.08
CA ASP A 318 37.42 8.52 14.62
C ASP A 318 36.13 8.76 13.78
N ALA A 319 35.24 9.63 14.23
CA ALA A 319 34.00 9.96 13.56
C ALA A 319 34.12 11.26 12.74
N GLU A 320 33.95 11.17 11.42
CA GLU A 320 33.76 12.33 10.54
C GLU A 320 32.39 12.97 10.82
N HIS A 321 32.36 14.20 11.30
CA HIS A 321 31.13 14.99 11.43
C HIS A 321 30.96 15.92 10.22
N ALA A 322 29.81 15.83 9.53
CA ALA A 322 29.43 16.79 8.49
C ALA A 322 28.77 18.04 9.12
N SER A 323 29.23 19.24 8.78
CA SER A 323 28.58 20.49 9.16
C SER A 323 27.61 20.96 8.07
N ILE A 324 26.50 21.57 8.48
CA ILE A 324 25.39 22.00 7.61
C ILE A 324 25.13 23.50 7.79
N GLU A 325 24.72 24.18 6.71
CA GLU A 325 24.17 25.54 6.74
C GLU A 325 22.74 25.56 6.25
N ARG A 326 21.91 26.39 6.90
CA ARG A 326 20.55 26.66 6.44
C ARG A 326 20.59 27.42 5.11
N THR A 327 19.73 27.06 4.15
CA THR A 327 19.50 27.90 2.97
C THR A 327 18.64 29.06 3.42
N PRO A 328 19.03 30.35 3.21
CA PRO A 328 18.10 31.46 3.36
C PRO A 328 16.93 31.26 2.38
N ASP A 329 15.70 31.51 2.87
CA ASP A 329 14.55 31.67 2.00
C ASP A 329 14.83 32.86 1.06
N GLU A 330 14.87 32.64 -0.26
CA GLU A 330 14.86 33.70 -1.27
C GLU A 330 13.44 34.19 -1.54
#